data_ab1cff173e6de3a64e921ba4e3753f9a
#
_entry.id   ab1cff173e6de3a64e921ba4e3753f9a
#
_cell.length_a   1.000
_cell.length_b   1.000
_cell.length_c   1.000
_cell.angle_alpha   90.00
_cell.angle_beta   90.00
_cell.angle_gamma   90.00
#
_symmetry.space_group_name_H-M   'P 1'
#
loop_
_entity.id
_entity.type
_entity.pdbx_description
1 polymer ?
#
loop_
_entity_poly.entity_id
_entity_poly.type
_entity_poly.pdbx_seq_one_letter_code
_entity_poly.pdbx_strand_id
1 'polypeptide(L)'
;MDGVRGGDSSYSSEGQPVPARLYRPPDSQPRAPGVLLCPGRLREIDGLEFLAHALTEQGIVVLATAYRGMDMRPDDQDCLDGLEHLSQLAGVDPSRLAILGHSRGAMASLRVAAKSERPKAVVALQPVADLSAYVLATRAYAPSRYEALCRGMGETPEAVATAYQPLSAIRYAERIRVPVLLLAGTQDLHAPIDESLQLRDALVAAGNTDVHLEVLEGVGHFFEKMYSGYQHAEVVSRVVAWLTPRLARKEI
;
A
#
# COMPACT_ATOMS: atom_id res chain seq x y z
N MET A 1 4.06 -9.48 -28.26
CA MET A 1 4.09 -8.32 -27.37
C MET A 1 5.07 -8.64 -26.26
N ASP A 2 6.25 -8.05 -26.32
CA ASP A 2 7.22 -8.19 -25.21
C ASP A 2 6.66 -7.38 -24.04
N GLY A 3 6.01 -8.10 -23.12
CA GLY A 3 5.40 -7.49 -21.94
C GLY A 3 6.46 -6.84 -21.06
N VAL A 4 6.09 -5.76 -20.40
CA VAL A 4 6.88 -5.12 -19.35
C VAL A 4 7.37 -6.20 -18.39
N ARG A 5 8.68 -6.37 -18.25
CA ARG A 5 9.28 -7.31 -17.28
C ARG A 5 9.89 -6.51 -16.14
N GLY A 6 9.54 -6.88 -14.91
CA GLY A 6 10.22 -6.35 -13.74
C GLY A 6 11.66 -6.86 -13.67
N GLY A 7 12.61 -5.95 -13.45
CA GLY A 7 14.00 -6.30 -13.14
C GLY A 7 14.23 -6.37 -11.63
N ASP A 8 15.01 -7.36 -11.17
CA ASP A 8 15.39 -7.46 -9.78
C ASP A 8 16.14 -6.20 -9.34
N SER A 9 15.80 -5.68 -8.18
CA SER A 9 16.33 -4.45 -7.60
C SER A 9 16.43 -4.61 -6.08
N SER A 10 17.13 -3.69 -5.45
CA SER A 10 17.16 -3.56 -3.99
C SER A 10 17.57 -2.14 -3.60
N TYR A 11 17.23 -1.77 -2.39
CA TYR A 11 17.71 -0.53 -1.76
C TYR A 11 18.11 -0.79 -0.31
N SER A 12 18.79 0.16 0.30
CA SER A 12 19.19 0.06 1.71
C SER A 12 18.17 0.73 2.60
N SER A 13 17.76 0.06 3.68
CA SER A 13 17.00 0.64 4.77
C SER A 13 17.71 0.34 6.08
N GLU A 14 18.09 1.39 6.81
CA GLU A 14 18.90 1.30 8.04
C GLU A 14 20.12 0.36 7.90
N GLY A 15 20.81 0.43 6.77
CA GLY A 15 22.00 -0.38 6.48
C GLY A 15 21.72 -1.83 6.08
N GLN A 16 20.47 -2.24 5.96
CA GLN A 16 20.09 -3.59 5.51
C GLN A 16 19.46 -3.56 4.11
N PRO A 17 19.69 -4.56 3.27
CA PRO A 17 19.09 -4.63 1.96
C PRO A 17 17.60 -4.96 2.05
N VAL A 18 16.78 -4.20 1.34
CA VAL A 18 15.36 -4.47 1.10
C VAL A 18 15.20 -4.93 -0.34
N PRO A 19 14.73 -6.16 -0.58
CA PRO A 19 14.48 -6.64 -1.93
C PRO A 19 13.37 -5.83 -2.59
N ALA A 20 13.51 -5.58 -3.88
CA ALA A 20 12.53 -4.86 -4.69
C ALA A 20 12.54 -5.39 -6.13
N ARG A 21 11.52 -5.02 -6.90
CA ARG A 21 11.46 -5.22 -8.34
C ARG A 21 11.08 -3.92 -9.03
N LEU A 22 11.84 -3.54 -10.04
CA LEU A 22 11.66 -2.29 -10.77
C LEU A 22 11.01 -2.55 -12.12
N TYR A 23 9.88 -1.90 -12.38
CA TYR A 23 9.17 -1.92 -13.65
C TYR A 23 9.28 -0.55 -14.30
N ARG A 24 9.71 -0.53 -15.57
CA ARG A 24 9.87 0.70 -16.34
C ARG A 24 9.02 0.66 -17.61
N PRO A 25 8.40 1.78 -17.98
CA PRO A 25 7.77 1.91 -19.30
C PRO A 25 8.79 1.61 -20.42
N PRO A 26 8.35 0.96 -21.51
CA PRO A 26 9.24 0.65 -22.64
C PRO A 26 9.81 1.92 -23.27
N ASP A 27 9.02 2.97 -23.36
CA ASP A 27 9.44 4.29 -23.84
C ASP A 27 9.62 5.23 -22.64
N SER A 28 10.80 5.21 -22.05
CA SER A 28 11.10 6.05 -20.90
C SER A 28 11.05 7.54 -21.29
N GLN A 29 9.92 8.18 -21.01
CA GLN A 29 9.87 9.63 -21.05
C GLN A 29 10.85 10.19 -20.00
N PRO A 30 11.63 11.21 -20.33
CA PRO A 30 12.43 11.88 -19.31
C PRO A 30 11.48 12.42 -18.22
N ARG A 31 11.72 12.01 -16.98
CA ARG A 31 10.94 12.41 -15.81
C ARG A 31 9.51 11.80 -15.77
N ALA A 32 9.41 10.48 -15.78
CA ALA A 32 8.18 9.75 -15.54
C ALA A 32 7.72 9.85 -14.06
N PRO A 33 6.43 9.80 -13.76
CA PRO A 33 5.97 9.65 -12.39
C PRO A 33 6.41 8.30 -11.81
N GLY A 34 6.44 8.20 -10.47
CA GLY A 34 6.85 6.98 -9.78
C GLY A 34 5.82 6.50 -8.76
N VAL A 35 5.68 5.20 -8.61
CA VAL A 35 4.85 4.55 -7.59
C VAL A 35 5.67 3.54 -6.80
N LEU A 36 5.68 3.69 -5.48
CA LEU A 36 6.13 2.63 -4.58
C LEU A 36 4.96 1.69 -4.32
N LEU A 37 5.13 0.41 -4.64
CA LEU A 37 4.11 -0.63 -4.49
C LEU A 37 4.47 -1.54 -3.32
N CYS A 38 3.60 -1.58 -2.30
CA CYS A 38 3.85 -2.21 -1.01
C CYS A 38 2.95 -3.45 -0.83
N PRO A 39 3.52 -4.66 -0.65
CA PRO A 39 2.78 -5.90 -0.60
C PRO A 39 2.04 -6.09 0.73
N GLY A 40 1.20 -7.12 0.77
CA GLY A 40 0.55 -7.61 1.97
C GLY A 40 1.50 -8.32 2.94
N ARG A 41 0.93 -9.04 3.91
CA ARG A 41 1.67 -9.67 5.01
C ARG A 41 2.73 -10.67 4.56
N LEU A 42 2.48 -11.39 3.47
CA LEU A 42 3.41 -12.42 2.99
C LEU A 42 4.65 -11.85 2.30
N ARG A 43 4.72 -10.53 2.09
CA ARG A 43 5.87 -9.84 1.50
C ARG A 43 6.16 -10.26 0.05
N GLU A 44 5.17 -10.80 -0.64
CA GLU A 44 5.35 -11.27 -2.01
C GLU A 44 5.35 -10.06 -2.96
N ILE A 45 6.51 -9.73 -3.48
CA ILE A 45 6.70 -8.64 -4.44
C ILE A 45 5.81 -8.86 -5.67
N ASP A 46 5.69 -10.13 -6.12
CA ASP A 46 4.95 -10.50 -7.32
C ASP A 46 3.43 -10.54 -7.10
N GLY A 47 2.96 -10.52 -5.85
CA GLY A 47 1.53 -10.59 -5.55
C GLY A 47 0.71 -9.45 -6.19
N LEU A 48 1.33 -8.30 -6.43
CA LEU A 48 0.70 -7.13 -7.05
C LEU A 48 1.29 -6.81 -8.44
N GLU A 49 1.95 -7.78 -9.09
CA GLU A 49 2.61 -7.58 -10.38
C GLU A 49 1.63 -7.10 -11.46
N PHE A 50 0.39 -7.57 -11.45
CA PHE A 50 -0.65 -7.12 -12.37
C PHE A 50 -0.92 -5.61 -12.28
N LEU A 51 -0.84 -5.01 -11.07
CA LEU A 51 -0.92 -3.55 -10.88
C LEU A 51 0.35 -2.85 -11.36
N ALA A 52 1.53 -3.43 -11.10
CA ALA A 52 2.78 -2.89 -11.58
C ALA A 52 2.79 -2.80 -13.10
N HIS A 53 2.35 -3.84 -13.79
CA HIS A 53 2.21 -3.84 -15.25
C HIS A 53 1.24 -2.77 -15.73
N ALA A 54 0.03 -2.73 -15.18
CA ALA A 54 -0.99 -1.78 -15.59
C ALA A 54 -0.56 -0.32 -15.40
N LEU A 55 0.10 0.00 -14.29
CA LEU A 55 0.62 1.35 -14.03
C LEU A 55 1.80 1.68 -14.97
N THR A 56 2.64 0.70 -15.27
CA THR A 56 3.78 0.90 -16.16
C THR A 56 3.33 1.14 -17.61
N GLU A 57 2.24 0.52 -18.04
CA GLU A 57 1.57 0.81 -19.32
C GLU A 57 1.04 2.26 -19.40
N GLN A 58 0.77 2.89 -18.26
CA GLN A 58 0.41 4.31 -18.18
C GLN A 58 1.63 5.25 -18.13
N GLY A 59 2.83 4.75 -18.38
CA GLY A 59 4.05 5.56 -18.34
C GLY A 59 4.60 5.83 -16.93
N ILE A 60 4.19 5.07 -15.93
CA ILE A 60 4.60 5.21 -14.54
C ILE A 60 5.72 4.22 -14.23
N VAL A 61 6.80 4.68 -13.61
CA VAL A 61 7.84 3.78 -13.07
C VAL A 61 7.34 3.19 -11.75
N VAL A 62 7.36 1.88 -11.61
CA VAL A 62 6.91 1.20 -10.40
C VAL A 62 8.07 0.49 -9.72
N LEU A 63 8.29 0.78 -8.44
CA LEU A 63 9.17 0.04 -7.55
C LEU A 63 8.32 -0.81 -6.61
N ALA A 64 8.19 -2.10 -6.90
CA ALA A 64 7.54 -3.05 -5.99
C ALA A 64 8.55 -3.46 -4.93
N THR A 65 8.25 -3.20 -3.67
CA THR A 65 9.14 -3.48 -2.54
C THR A 65 8.70 -4.70 -1.74
N ALA A 66 9.63 -5.29 -0.98
CA ALA A 66 9.32 -6.16 0.15
C ALA A 66 9.50 -5.38 1.46
N TYR A 67 9.52 -6.11 2.58
CA TYR A 67 9.92 -5.59 3.88
C TYR A 67 11.08 -6.43 4.40
N ARG A 68 11.88 -5.90 5.32
CA ARG A 68 13.02 -6.64 5.92
C ARG A 68 12.59 -7.91 6.63
N GLY A 69 11.38 -7.96 7.20
CA GLY A 69 10.94 -9.13 7.96
C GLY A 69 9.43 -9.25 8.13
N MET A 70 9.02 -10.18 8.99
CA MET A 70 7.60 -10.38 9.36
C MET A 70 7.14 -9.39 10.44
N ASP A 71 8.04 -8.80 11.20
CA ASP A 71 7.77 -7.68 12.09
C ASP A 71 7.34 -6.47 11.27
N MET A 72 6.24 -5.85 11.65
CA MET A 72 5.68 -4.70 10.94
C MET A 72 6.20 -3.34 11.44
N ARG A 73 6.99 -3.33 12.53
CA ARG A 73 7.51 -2.08 13.11
C ARG A 73 8.46 -1.33 12.18
N PRO A 74 9.34 -1.97 11.40
CA PRO A 74 10.22 -1.29 10.46
C PRO A 74 9.57 -0.91 9.12
N ASP A 75 8.33 -1.31 8.84
CA ASP A 75 7.70 -1.12 7.52
C ASP A 75 7.69 0.33 7.04
N ASP A 76 7.42 1.25 7.95
CA ASP A 76 7.36 2.68 7.59
C ASP A 76 8.72 3.17 7.12
N GLN A 77 9.81 2.74 7.80
CA GLN A 77 11.17 3.12 7.40
C GLN A 77 11.54 2.46 6.07
N ASP A 78 11.22 1.18 5.89
CA ASP A 78 11.46 0.49 4.63
C ASP A 78 10.75 1.20 3.46
N CYS A 79 9.50 1.61 3.64
CA CYS A 79 8.75 2.35 2.62
C CYS A 79 9.28 3.79 2.40
N LEU A 80 9.70 4.50 3.44
CA LEU A 80 10.30 5.84 3.32
C LEU A 80 11.60 5.78 2.52
N ASP A 81 12.46 4.82 2.82
CA ASP A 81 13.73 4.61 2.11
C ASP A 81 13.49 4.12 0.67
N GLY A 82 12.43 3.32 0.46
CA GLY A 82 11.98 2.92 -0.87
C GLY A 82 11.49 4.10 -1.73
N LEU A 83 10.74 5.04 -1.15
CA LEU A 83 10.33 6.27 -1.82
C LEU A 83 11.53 7.18 -2.12
N GLU A 84 12.48 7.27 -1.19
CA GLU A 84 13.72 8.02 -1.41
C GLU A 84 14.51 7.41 -2.56
N HIS A 85 14.71 6.09 -2.54
CA HIS A 85 15.38 5.37 -3.62
C HIS A 85 14.68 5.59 -4.97
N LEU A 86 13.35 5.44 -5.02
CA LEU A 86 12.56 5.67 -6.23
C LEU A 86 12.74 7.10 -6.76
N SER A 87 12.80 8.09 -5.86
CA SER A 87 12.97 9.49 -6.23
C SER A 87 14.31 9.81 -6.90
N GLN A 88 15.33 9.00 -6.63
CA GLN A 88 16.68 9.14 -7.13
C GLN A 88 16.95 8.35 -8.41
N LEU A 89 16.03 7.48 -8.81
CA LEU A 89 16.19 6.68 -10.03
C LEU A 89 16.20 7.58 -11.28
N ALA A 90 17.15 7.32 -12.16
CA ALA A 90 17.22 8.02 -13.44
C ALA A 90 15.90 7.91 -14.22
N GLY A 91 15.40 9.04 -14.70
CA GLY A 91 14.14 9.12 -15.45
C GLY A 91 12.88 9.25 -14.60
N VAL A 92 12.98 9.22 -13.25
CA VAL A 92 11.84 9.45 -12.36
C VAL A 92 11.72 10.94 -12.01
N ASP A 93 10.50 11.44 -11.95
CA ASP A 93 10.19 12.78 -11.48
C ASP A 93 9.92 12.74 -9.96
N PRO A 94 10.82 13.25 -9.11
CA PRO A 94 10.65 13.18 -7.65
C PRO A 94 9.48 14.01 -7.11
N SER A 95 8.91 14.90 -7.92
CA SER A 95 7.74 15.69 -7.56
C SER A 95 6.40 15.00 -7.83
N ARG A 96 6.44 13.84 -8.52
CA ARG A 96 5.25 13.08 -8.94
C ARG A 96 5.33 11.63 -8.47
N LEU A 97 5.46 11.45 -7.16
CA LEU A 97 5.51 10.14 -6.54
C LEU A 97 4.18 9.82 -5.86
N ALA A 98 3.80 8.55 -5.87
CA ALA A 98 2.71 8.03 -5.05
C ALA A 98 3.13 6.74 -4.35
N ILE A 99 2.33 6.34 -3.37
CA ILE A 99 2.49 5.07 -2.67
C ILE A 99 1.19 4.29 -2.75
N LEU A 100 1.30 3.02 -3.08
CA LEU A 100 0.18 2.10 -3.19
C LEU A 100 0.50 0.85 -2.37
N GLY A 101 -0.45 0.42 -1.55
CA GLY A 101 -0.25 -0.78 -0.76
C GLY A 101 -1.51 -1.61 -0.59
N HIS A 102 -1.30 -2.91 -0.34
CA HIS A 102 -2.35 -3.86 -0.04
C HIS A 102 -2.24 -4.35 1.40
N SER A 103 -3.36 -4.39 2.15
CA SER A 103 -3.42 -4.96 3.51
C SER A 103 -2.36 -4.35 4.44
N ARG A 104 -1.33 -5.09 4.86
CA ARG A 104 -0.16 -4.58 5.58
C ARG A 104 0.47 -3.36 4.88
N GLY A 105 0.64 -3.46 3.56
CA GLY A 105 1.19 -2.37 2.75
C GLY A 105 0.28 -1.15 2.69
N ALA A 106 -1.04 -1.34 2.72
CA ALA A 106 -2.00 -0.24 2.76
C ALA A 106 -1.86 0.58 4.06
N MET A 107 -1.73 -0.11 5.19
CA MET A 107 -1.50 0.54 6.49
C MET A 107 -0.15 1.28 6.52
N ALA A 108 0.92 0.65 6.02
CA ALA A 108 2.23 1.28 5.93
C ALA A 108 2.19 2.52 5.02
N SER A 109 1.52 2.43 3.85
CA SER A 109 1.36 3.54 2.91
C SER A 109 0.68 4.76 3.54
N LEU A 110 -0.38 4.55 4.32
CA LEU A 110 -1.08 5.62 5.04
C LEU A 110 -0.18 6.26 6.11
N ARG A 111 0.56 5.45 6.89
CA ARG A 111 1.48 5.98 7.91
C ARG A 111 2.66 6.73 7.29
N VAL A 112 3.16 6.28 6.14
CA VAL A 112 4.21 6.97 5.38
C VAL A 112 3.72 8.33 4.89
N ALA A 113 2.49 8.42 4.36
CA ALA A 113 1.91 9.69 3.95
C ALA A 113 1.70 10.68 5.12
N ALA A 114 1.55 10.16 6.35
CA ALA A 114 1.51 11.00 7.55
C ALA A 114 2.89 11.48 8.04
N LYS A 115 3.97 10.87 7.56
CA LYS A 115 5.36 11.13 7.98
C LYS A 115 6.20 11.83 6.92
N SER A 116 5.73 11.86 5.66
CA SER A 116 6.48 12.37 4.53
C SER A 116 5.57 13.10 3.54
N GLU A 117 6.02 14.22 3.00
CA GLU A 117 5.36 14.98 1.94
C GLU A 117 5.71 14.50 0.52
N ARG A 118 6.57 13.45 0.41
CA ARG A 118 6.97 12.91 -0.89
C ARG A 118 5.82 12.32 -1.68
N PRO A 119 5.00 11.41 -1.13
CA PRO A 119 3.87 10.89 -1.90
C PRO A 119 2.82 11.99 -2.11
N LYS A 120 2.41 12.19 -3.35
CA LYS A 120 1.37 13.15 -3.74
C LYS A 120 -0.02 12.52 -3.77
N ALA A 121 -0.10 11.20 -3.61
CA ALA A 121 -1.33 10.43 -3.48
C ALA A 121 -1.05 9.09 -2.80
N VAL A 122 -2.06 8.56 -2.14
CA VAL A 122 -2.04 7.23 -1.51
C VAL A 122 -3.18 6.37 -2.07
N VAL A 123 -2.85 5.12 -2.42
CA VAL A 123 -3.86 4.10 -2.69
C VAL A 123 -3.71 3.00 -1.63
N ALA A 124 -4.77 2.77 -0.87
CA ALA A 124 -4.81 1.77 0.19
C ALA A 124 -5.84 0.69 -0.15
N LEU A 125 -5.38 -0.47 -0.57
CA LEU A 125 -6.21 -1.61 -0.92
C LEU A 125 -6.47 -2.45 0.33
N GLN A 126 -7.74 -2.55 0.73
CA GLN A 126 -8.19 -3.37 1.86
C GLN A 126 -7.39 -3.10 3.15
N PRO A 127 -7.29 -1.84 3.59
CA PRO A 127 -6.58 -1.46 4.81
C PRO A 127 -7.34 -1.90 6.06
N VAL A 128 -6.61 -2.05 7.17
CA VAL A 128 -7.18 -2.11 8.51
C VAL A 128 -7.02 -0.74 9.18
N ALA A 129 -8.10 -0.21 9.77
CA ALA A 129 -8.10 1.11 10.40
C ALA A 129 -7.31 1.13 11.72
N ASP A 130 -7.80 0.36 12.68
CA ASP A 130 -7.17 0.18 13.99
C ASP A 130 -6.64 -1.25 14.14
N LEU A 131 -5.36 -1.42 13.85
CA LEU A 131 -4.72 -2.73 13.91
C LEU A 131 -4.75 -3.33 15.32
N SER A 132 -4.71 -2.51 16.35
CA SER A 132 -4.79 -2.97 17.74
C SER A 132 -6.18 -3.56 18.05
N ALA A 133 -7.25 -2.83 17.73
CA ALA A 133 -8.61 -3.31 17.91
C ALA A 133 -8.89 -4.54 17.03
N TYR A 134 -8.44 -4.52 15.78
CA TYR A 134 -8.57 -5.62 14.84
C TYR A 134 -7.91 -6.92 15.35
N VAL A 135 -6.66 -6.83 15.83
CA VAL A 135 -5.94 -7.99 16.36
C VAL A 135 -6.67 -8.57 17.57
N LEU A 136 -7.16 -7.73 18.48
CA LEU A 136 -7.93 -8.20 19.63
C LEU A 136 -9.24 -8.87 19.21
N ALA A 137 -9.95 -8.31 18.24
CA ALA A 137 -11.18 -8.90 17.71
C ALA A 137 -10.93 -10.27 17.08
N THR A 138 -9.79 -10.50 16.40
CA THR A 138 -9.48 -11.81 15.80
C THR A 138 -9.39 -12.94 16.81
N ARG A 139 -9.11 -12.64 18.09
CA ARG A 139 -9.09 -13.64 19.18
C ARG A 139 -10.41 -14.41 19.30
N ALA A 140 -11.53 -13.74 19.08
CA ALA A 140 -12.87 -14.34 19.22
C ALA A 140 -13.28 -15.25 18.06
N TYR A 141 -12.94 -14.85 16.81
CA TYR A 141 -13.43 -15.56 15.61
C TYR A 141 -12.34 -16.29 14.83
N ALA A 142 -11.07 -15.99 15.04
CA ALA A 142 -9.93 -16.60 14.34
C ALA A 142 -8.72 -16.78 15.28
N PRO A 143 -8.82 -17.60 16.35
CA PRO A 143 -7.77 -17.69 17.37
C PRO A 143 -6.39 -18.10 16.83
N SER A 144 -6.32 -19.00 15.86
CA SER A 144 -5.06 -19.37 15.22
C SER A 144 -4.38 -18.20 14.48
N ARG A 145 -5.18 -17.31 13.87
CA ARG A 145 -4.70 -16.08 13.25
C ARG A 145 -4.19 -15.10 14.31
N TYR A 146 -4.94 -14.94 15.39
CA TYR A 146 -4.51 -14.12 16.53
C TYR A 146 -3.13 -14.55 17.05
N GLU A 147 -2.96 -15.85 17.32
CA GLU A 147 -1.67 -16.41 17.74
C GLU A 147 -0.55 -16.17 16.72
N ALA A 148 -0.85 -16.29 15.41
CA ALA A 148 0.13 -16.01 14.36
C ALA A 148 0.53 -14.53 14.31
N LEU A 149 -0.38 -13.62 14.60
CA LEU A 149 -0.10 -12.19 14.72
C LEU A 149 0.79 -11.91 15.95
N CYS A 150 0.44 -12.47 17.11
CA CYS A 150 1.26 -12.34 18.32
C CYS A 150 2.70 -12.83 18.08
N ARG A 151 2.85 -14.03 17.51
CA ARG A 151 4.19 -14.58 17.17
C ARG A 151 4.96 -13.71 16.19
N GLY A 152 4.28 -13.12 15.21
CA GLY A 152 4.90 -12.25 14.20
C GLY A 152 5.49 -10.96 14.77
N MET A 153 4.96 -10.50 15.90
CA MET A 153 5.44 -9.32 16.63
C MET A 153 6.40 -9.69 17.79
N GLY A 154 6.53 -10.98 18.12
CA GLY A 154 7.29 -11.41 19.29
C GLY A 154 6.67 -10.96 20.62
N GLU A 155 5.36 -10.70 20.64
CA GLU A 155 4.66 -10.14 21.80
C GLU A 155 3.81 -11.20 22.51
N THR A 156 3.57 -10.98 23.81
CA THR A 156 2.56 -11.75 24.54
C THR A 156 1.16 -11.31 24.14
N PRO A 157 0.14 -12.18 24.34
CA PRO A 157 -1.25 -11.76 24.07
C PRO A 157 -1.68 -10.48 24.78
N GLU A 158 -1.15 -10.24 25.96
CA GLU A 158 -1.46 -9.06 26.77
C GLU A 158 -0.80 -7.78 26.24
N ALA A 159 0.42 -7.91 25.69
CA ALA A 159 1.20 -6.80 25.19
C ALA A 159 0.87 -6.43 23.73
N VAL A 160 0.24 -7.35 22.98
CA VAL A 160 0.02 -7.21 21.53
C VAL A 160 -0.78 -5.96 21.18
N ALA A 161 -1.80 -5.63 21.94
CA ALA A 161 -2.63 -4.44 21.68
C ALA A 161 -1.79 -3.16 21.72
N THR A 162 -0.93 -3.03 22.73
CA THR A 162 -0.02 -1.87 22.86
C THR A 162 1.01 -1.84 21.73
N ALA A 163 1.59 -3.00 21.37
CA ALA A 163 2.57 -3.13 20.30
C ALA A 163 1.99 -2.75 18.93
N TYR A 164 0.72 -3.03 18.69
CA TYR A 164 0.04 -2.71 17.44
C TYR A 164 -0.52 -1.28 17.35
N GLN A 165 -0.70 -0.58 18.47
CA GLN A 165 -1.21 0.79 18.47
C GLN A 165 -0.44 1.74 17.53
N PRO A 166 0.90 1.80 17.56
CA PRO A 166 1.65 2.68 16.67
C PRO A 166 1.53 2.31 15.18
N LEU A 167 1.04 1.10 14.89
CA LEU A 167 0.86 0.59 13.53
C LEU A 167 -0.56 0.81 12.99
N SER A 168 -1.48 1.29 13.83
CA SER A 168 -2.86 1.60 13.45
C SER A 168 -2.93 2.88 12.62
N ALA A 169 -3.34 2.77 11.35
CA ALA A 169 -3.33 3.88 10.39
C ALA A 169 -4.26 5.04 10.83
N ILE A 170 -5.37 4.74 11.48
CA ILE A 170 -6.36 5.72 11.94
C ILE A 170 -5.77 6.76 12.89
N ARG A 171 -4.75 6.41 13.67
CA ARG A 171 -4.08 7.32 14.60
C ARG A 171 -3.30 8.44 13.94
N TYR A 172 -3.09 8.34 12.64
CA TYR A 172 -2.34 9.30 11.85
C TYR A 172 -3.23 10.14 10.92
N ALA A 173 -4.55 9.98 11.01
CA ALA A 173 -5.50 10.64 10.12
C ALA A 173 -5.30 12.16 10.04
N GLU A 174 -5.03 12.83 11.19
CA GLU A 174 -4.79 14.28 11.25
C GLU A 174 -3.55 14.76 10.47
N ARG A 175 -2.64 13.85 10.13
CA ARG A 175 -1.40 14.16 9.41
C ARG A 175 -1.46 13.82 7.93
N ILE A 176 -2.46 13.05 7.49
CA ILE A 176 -2.61 12.64 6.09
C ILE A 176 -3.37 13.72 5.35
N ARG A 177 -2.67 14.52 4.55
CA ARG A 177 -3.23 15.67 3.81
C ARG A 177 -3.27 15.47 2.30
N VAL A 178 -2.64 14.42 1.82
CA VAL A 178 -2.63 14.08 0.40
C VAL A 178 -3.94 13.38 0.00
N PRO A 179 -4.31 13.37 -1.29
CA PRO A 179 -5.39 12.55 -1.81
C PRO A 179 -5.26 11.08 -1.41
N VAL A 180 -6.35 10.47 -0.98
CA VAL A 180 -6.41 9.07 -0.56
C VAL A 180 -7.51 8.32 -1.31
N LEU A 181 -7.15 7.20 -1.94
CA LEU A 181 -8.09 6.21 -2.42
C LEU A 181 -8.07 5.01 -1.48
N LEU A 182 -9.22 4.68 -0.92
CA LEU A 182 -9.46 3.43 -0.18
C LEU A 182 -10.24 2.49 -1.09
N LEU A 183 -9.78 1.26 -1.26
CA LEU A 183 -10.54 0.19 -1.92
C LEU A 183 -10.89 -0.90 -0.91
N ALA A 184 -12.17 -1.25 -0.85
CA ALA A 184 -12.70 -2.32 -0.02
C ALA A 184 -13.47 -3.33 -0.88
N GLY A 185 -13.36 -4.61 -0.56
CA GLY A 185 -14.10 -5.67 -1.25
C GLY A 185 -15.26 -6.18 -0.40
N THR A 186 -16.44 -6.46 -1.01
CA THR A 186 -17.62 -6.95 -0.28
C THR A 186 -17.45 -8.38 0.23
N GLN A 187 -16.49 -9.14 -0.30
CA GLN A 187 -16.15 -10.49 0.12
C GLN A 187 -14.87 -10.55 0.97
N ASP A 188 -14.40 -9.40 1.46
CA ASP A 188 -13.23 -9.35 2.32
C ASP A 188 -13.61 -9.66 3.78
N LEU A 189 -13.30 -10.89 4.20
CA LEU A 189 -13.48 -11.34 5.58
C LEU A 189 -12.27 -11.06 6.47
N HIS A 190 -11.17 -10.54 5.90
CA HIS A 190 -9.94 -10.23 6.64
C HIS A 190 -9.81 -8.75 7.00
N ALA A 191 -10.23 -7.87 6.12
CA ALA A 191 -10.37 -6.45 6.35
C ALA A 191 -11.76 -6.02 5.88
N PRO A 192 -12.80 -6.25 6.69
CA PRO A 192 -14.18 -5.91 6.33
C PRO A 192 -14.32 -4.44 5.92
N ILE A 193 -15.34 -4.14 5.13
CA ILE A 193 -15.61 -2.77 4.63
C ILE A 193 -15.60 -1.74 5.75
N ASP A 194 -16.06 -2.10 6.94
CA ASP A 194 -16.11 -1.22 8.11
C ASP A 194 -14.74 -0.62 8.48
N GLU A 195 -13.65 -1.35 8.23
CA GLU A 195 -12.29 -0.84 8.43
C GLU A 195 -12.00 0.35 7.49
N SER A 196 -12.37 0.23 6.23
CA SER A 196 -12.21 1.32 5.25
C SER A 196 -13.16 2.48 5.51
N LEU A 197 -14.40 2.22 5.97
CA LEU A 197 -15.35 3.24 6.39
C LEU A 197 -14.81 4.04 7.57
N GLN A 198 -14.29 3.39 8.60
CA GLN A 198 -13.69 4.05 9.76
C GLN A 198 -12.51 4.94 9.36
N LEU A 199 -11.63 4.47 8.45
CA LEU A 199 -10.51 5.26 7.93
C LEU A 199 -10.99 6.48 7.16
N ARG A 200 -11.96 6.31 6.25
CA ARG A 200 -12.55 7.43 5.50
C ARG A 200 -13.09 8.49 6.46
N ASP A 201 -13.91 8.08 7.42
CA ASP A 201 -14.56 8.99 8.34
C ASP A 201 -13.55 9.73 9.22
N ALA A 202 -12.51 9.05 9.68
CA ALA A 202 -11.43 9.66 10.45
C ALA A 202 -10.62 10.68 9.60
N LEU A 203 -10.30 10.35 8.35
CA LEU A 203 -9.58 11.25 7.44
C LEU A 203 -10.40 12.51 7.11
N VAL A 204 -11.69 12.33 6.83
CA VAL A 204 -12.62 13.45 6.55
C VAL A 204 -12.81 14.31 7.78
N ALA A 205 -13.03 13.72 8.97
CA ALA A 205 -13.14 14.45 10.23
C ALA A 205 -11.86 15.23 10.59
N ALA A 206 -10.70 14.71 10.18
CA ALA A 206 -9.40 15.39 10.30
C ALA A 206 -9.20 16.52 9.27
N GLY A 207 -10.16 16.76 8.37
CA GLY A 207 -10.13 17.83 7.38
C GLY A 207 -9.43 17.46 6.05
N ASN A 208 -9.21 16.19 5.76
CA ASN A 208 -8.79 15.78 4.42
C ASN A 208 -10.02 15.79 3.48
N THR A 209 -10.01 16.66 2.47
CA THR A 209 -11.13 16.86 1.54
C THR A 209 -11.06 16.01 0.28
N ASP A 210 -9.96 15.26 0.05
CA ASP A 210 -9.79 14.40 -1.13
C ASP A 210 -9.61 12.94 -0.68
N VAL A 211 -10.67 12.38 -0.08
CA VAL A 211 -10.74 10.98 0.35
C VAL A 211 -11.82 10.27 -0.42
N HIS A 212 -11.45 9.25 -1.18
CA HIS A 212 -12.34 8.42 -1.97
C HIS A 212 -12.39 7.01 -1.39
N LEU A 213 -13.59 6.47 -1.24
CA LEU A 213 -13.81 5.06 -0.91
C LEU A 213 -14.54 4.39 -2.06
N GLU A 214 -13.91 3.39 -2.64
CA GLU A 214 -14.48 2.52 -3.67
C GLU A 214 -14.77 1.15 -3.05
N VAL A 215 -16.01 0.70 -3.17
CA VAL A 215 -16.44 -0.64 -2.71
C VAL A 215 -16.60 -1.52 -3.92
N LEU A 216 -15.85 -2.61 -3.99
CA LEU A 216 -15.83 -3.53 -5.11
C LEU A 216 -16.64 -4.79 -4.80
N GLU A 217 -17.70 -5.00 -5.57
CA GLU A 217 -18.58 -6.16 -5.40
C GLU A 217 -17.85 -7.45 -5.76
N GLY A 218 -17.99 -8.47 -4.91
CA GLY A 218 -17.42 -9.79 -5.12
C GLY A 218 -15.89 -9.89 -4.90
N VAL A 219 -15.21 -8.80 -4.53
CA VAL A 219 -13.76 -8.80 -4.30
C VAL A 219 -13.45 -9.25 -2.87
N GLY A 220 -12.57 -10.25 -2.73
CA GLY A 220 -12.07 -10.77 -1.45
C GLY A 220 -10.68 -10.25 -1.11
N HIS A 221 -10.19 -10.56 0.12
CA HIS A 221 -8.89 -10.07 0.60
C HIS A 221 -7.69 -10.54 -0.23
N PHE A 222 -7.75 -11.77 -0.72
CA PHE A 222 -6.65 -12.40 -1.47
C PHE A 222 -6.89 -12.37 -2.97
N PHE A 223 -7.49 -11.28 -3.47
CA PHE A 223 -7.78 -11.12 -4.89
C PHE A 223 -6.52 -11.25 -5.76
N GLU A 224 -5.35 -10.92 -5.22
CA GLU A 224 -4.07 -11.02 -5.90
C GLU A 224 -3.60 -12.46 -6.15
N LYS A 225 -4.15 -13.44 -5.41
CA LYS A 225 -3.73 -14.84 -5.50
C LYS A 225 -4.77 -15.78 -6.05
N MET A 226 -6.02 -15.57 -5.70
CA MET A 226 -7.06 -16.58 -5.86
C MET A 226 -7.90 -16.40 -7.12
N TYR A 227 -7.97 -15.21 -7.68
CA TYR A 227 -8.93 -14.90 -8.74
C TYR A 227 -8.34 -13.94 -9.77
N SER A 228 -7.45 -14.46 -10.62
CA SER A 228 -7.05 -13.73 -11.83
C SER A 228 -8.28 -13.47 -12.71
N GLY A 229 -8.35 -12.31 -13.33
CA GLY A 229 -9.42 -11.95 -14.24
C GLY A 229 -10.31 -10.84 -13.67
N TYR A 230 -11.58 -11.13 -13.34
CA TYR A 230 -12.54 -10.07 -12.97
C TYR A 230 -12.05 -9.19 -11.80
N GLN A 231 -11.61 -9.78 -10.71
CA GLN A 231 -11.19 -9.01 -9.53
C GLN A 231 -9.94 -8.16 -9.81
N HIS A 232 -8.96 -8.71 -10.57
CA HIS A 232 -7.81 -7.93 -11.03
C HIS A 232 -8.24 -6.77 -11.93
N ALA A 233 -9.12 -7.02 -12.90
CA ALA A 233 -9.58 -6.00 -13.84
C ALA A 233 -10.30 -4.85 -13.12
N GLU A 234 -11.17 -5.16 -12.16
CA GLU A 234 -11.87 -4.15 -11.36
C GLU A 234 -10.89 -3.30 -10.54
N VAL A 235 -9.97 -3.94 -9.80
CA VAL A 235 -8.97 -3.21 -9.00
C VAL A 235 -8.08 -2.35 -9.89
N VAL A 236 -7.57 -2.90 -11.00
CA VAL A 236 -6.73 -2.16 -11.96
C VAL A 236 -7.49 -0.95 -12.51
N SER A 237 -8.74 -1.15 -12.95
CA SER A 237 -9.55 -0.08 -13.52
C SER A 237 -9.70 1.11 -12.55
N ARG A 238 -10.03 0.82 -11.27
CA ARG A 238 -10.20 1.87 -10.25
C ARG A 238 -8.89 2.56 -9.91
N VAL A 239 -7.83 1.80 -9.70
CA VAL A 239 -6.51 2.35 -9.37
C VAL A 239 -5.97 3.21 -10.49
N VAL A 240 -5.97 2.73 -11.73
CA VAL A 240 -5.44 3.46 -12.89
C VAL A 240 -6.26 4.73 -13.15
N ALA A 241 -7.59 4.63 -13.15
CA ALA A 241 -8.46 5.78 -13.39
C ALA A 241 -8.30 6.89 -12.33
N TRP A 242 -8.08 6.50 -11.07
CA TRP A 242 -7.93 7.46 -10.00
C TRP A 242 -6.51 8.05 -9.89
N LEU A 243 -5.47 7.22 -10.04
CA LEU A 243 -4.09 7.59 -9.75
C LEU A 243 -3.41 8.32 -10.92
N THR A 244 -3.64 7.86 -12.17
CA THR A 244 -2.94 8.40 -13.35
C THR A 244 -3.15 9.91 -13.54
N PRO A 245 -4.37 10.47 -13.45
CA PRO A 245 -4.57 11.91 -13.56
C PRO A 245 -3.88 12.72 -12.46
N ARG A 246 -3.77 12.14 -11.25
CA ARG A 246 -3.14 12.80 -10.10
C ARG A 246 -1.62 12.87 -10.22
N LEU A 247 -1.04 11.97 -10.99
CA LEU A 247 0.40 11.95 -11.32
C LEU A 247 0.71 12.60 -12.68
N ALA A 248 -0.28 13.06 -13.43
CA ALA A 248 -0.06 13.82 -14.65
C ALA A 248 0.68 15.13 -14.38
N ARG A 249 1.44 15.62 -15.36
CA ARG A 249 1.99 16.98 -15.28
C ARG A 249 0.83 17.99 -15.26
N LYS A 250 0.85 18.90 -14.30
CA LYS A 250 0.00 20.08 -14.42
C LYS A 250 0.57 20.91 -15.57
N GLU A 251 -0.22 21.07 -16.62
CA GLU A 251 0.09 22.09 -17.65
C GLU A 251 0.07 23.46 -16.95
N ILE A 252 1.17 24.19 -17.08
CA ILE A 252 1.34 25.53 -16.54
C ILE A 252 0.67 26.50 -17.49
#